data_b8aeaa7ffe32f35dbc23990136c54121
#
_entry.id   b8aeaa7ffe32f35dbc23990136c54121
#
_cell.length_a   1.000
_cell.length_b   1.000
_cell.length_c   1.000
_cell.angle_alpha   90.00
_cell.angle_beta   90.00
_cell.angle_gamma   90.00
#
_symmetry.space_group_name_H-M   'P 1'
#
loop_
_entity.id
_entity.type
_entity.pdbx_description
1 polymer ?
#
loop_
_entity_poly.entity_id
_entity_poly.type
_entity_poly.pdbx_seq_one_letter_code
_entity_poly.pdbx_strand_id
1 'polypeptide(L)'
;SMLQLYIVCQEQLISTDPLTGLNNRNRFETYMLSLFSGADQADDVYLLMMDADGFKLINDRYGHVEGDHALQVISATLKEVCSASGGFIARYGGDEFVVLQKAAAEQDIIDLCSAINDELARAEVPYALRMSIGYARVGDSVDTWQDLLRAADAELYRVKAEKKKAGV
;
A
#
# COMPACT_ATOMS: atom_id res chain seq x y z
N SER A 1 14.91 22.41 -21.70
CA SER A 1 15.21 23.71 -21.11
C SER A 1 15.24 23.63 -19.59
N MET A 2 15.83 24.62 -18.94
CA MET A 2 15.86 24.73 -17.46
C MET A 2 14.45 24.74 -16.87
N LEU A 3 13.50 25.40 -17.54
CA LEU A 3 12.10 25.45 -17.10
C LEU A 3 11.44 24.05 -17.15
N GLN A 4 11.69 23.29 -18.21
CA GLN A 4 11.18 21.92 -18.33
C GLN A 4 11.76 21.01 -17.23
N LEU A 5 13.06 21.14 -16.96
CA LEU A 5 13.71 20.39 -15.90
C LEU A 5 13.12 20.75 -14.52
N TYR A 6 12.89 22.03 -14.28
CA TYR A 6 12.27 22.50 -13.05
C TYR A 6 10.85 21.95 -12.88
N ILE A 7 10.03 21.96 -13.93
CA ILE A 7 8.67 21.41 -13.93
C ILE A 7 8.71 19.90 -13.63
N VAL A 8 9.58 19.15 -14.30
CA VAL A 8 9.74 17.70 -14.07
C VAL A 8 10.15 17.41 -12.63
N CYS A 9 11.11 18.17 -12.09
CA CYS A 9 11.52 18.04 -10.69
C CYS A 9 10.38 18.34 -9.72
N GLN A 10 9.57 19.37 -10.00
CA GLN A 10 8.40 19.71 -9.18
C GLN A 10 7.33 18.61 -9.24
N GLU A 11 7.05 18.07 -10.40
CA GLU A 11 6.11 16.95 -10.57
C GLU A 11 6.57 15.72 -9.79
N GLN A 12 7.84 15.38 -9.82
CA GLN A 12 8.40 14.27 -9.04
C GLN A 12 8.28 14.51 -7.53
N LEU A 13 8.59 15.73 -7.05
CA LEU A 13 8.44 16.10 -5.64
C LEU A 13 6.98 16.05 -5.17
N ILE A 14 6.01 16.34 -6.06
CA ILE A 14 4.57 16.32 -5.77
C ILE A 14 4.00 14.90 -5.83
N SER A 15 4.61 13.98 -6.58
CA SER A 15 4.06 12.65 -6.88
C SER A 15 4.78 11.47 -6.23
N THR A 16 5.99 11.69 -5.73
CA THR A 16 6.87 10.62 -5.22
C THR A 16 7.19 10.80 -3.75
N ASP A 17 7.11 9.71 -2.98
CA ASP A 17 7.56 9.67 -1.60
C ASP A 17 9.10 9.60 -1.56
N PRO A 18 9.77 10.58 -0.91
CA PRO A 18 11.24 10.65 -0.96
C PRO A 18 11.95 9.52 -0.21
N LEU A 19 11.33 8.95 0.82
CA LEU A 19 11.96 7.87 1.60
C LEU A 19 11.96 6.55 0.84
N THR A 20 10.85 6.22 0.19
CA THR A 20 10.61 4.89 -0.40
C THR A 20 10.70 4.88 -1.93
N GLY A 21 10.59 6.04 -2.56
CA GLY A 21 10.51 6.16 -4.02
C GLY A 21 9.19 5.69 -4.62
N LEU A 22 8.23 5.29 -3.79
CA LEU A 22 6.88 4.94 -4.23
C LEU A 22 6.08 6.20 -4.61
N ASN A 23 4.96 6.01 -5.28
CA ASN A 23 3.97 7.08 -5.42
C ASN A 23 3.57 7.55 -4.01
N ASN A 24 3.35 8.85 -3.87
CA ASN A 24 2.87 9.42 -2.60
C ASN A 24 1.34 9.41 -2.55
N ARG A 25 0.78 9.85 -1.42
CA ARG A 25 -0.67 9.97 -1.22
C ARG A 25 -1.33 10.84 -2.28
N ASN A 26 -0.71 11.96 -2.65
CA ASN A 26 -1.24 12.88 -3.66
C ASN A 26 -1.41 12.20 -5.02
N ARG A 27 -0.39 11.45 -5.45
CA ARG A 27 -0.45 10.67 -6.69
C ARG A 27 -1.52 9.58 -6.63
N PHE A 28 -1.65 8.92 -5.49
CA PHE A 28 -2.69 7.92 -5.27
C PHE A 28 -4.10 8.52 -5.40
N GLU A 29 -4.36 9.66 -4.77
CA GLU A 29 -5.67 10.34 -4.85
C GLU A 29 -6.00 10.76 -6.28
N THR A 30 -5.02 11.28 -7.01
CA THR A 30 -5.17 11.63 -8.43
C THR A 30 -5.50 10.40 -9.29
N TYR A 31 -4.82 9.28 -9.03
CA TYR A 31 -5.09 8.02 -9.73
C TYR A 31 -6.49 7.50 -9.43
N MET A 32 -6.94 7.57 -8.19
CA MET A 32 -8.29 7.17 -7.78
C MET A 32 -9.37 8.02 -8.44
N LEU A 33 -9.18 9.34 -8.52
CA LEU A 33 -10.09 10.23 -9.25
C LEU A 33 -10.19 9.83 -10.71
N SER A 34 -9.08 9.53 -11.36
CA SER A 34 -9.04 9.06 -12.74
C SER A 34 -9.79 7.75 -12.92
N LEU A 35 -9.60 6.80 -12.01
CA LEU A 35 -10.24 5.48 -12.05
C LEU A 35 -11.77 5.58 -11.93
N PHE A 36 -12.28 6.46 -11.06
CA PHE A 36 -13.71 6.62 -10.80
C PHE A 36 -14.41 7.59 -11.76
N SER A 37 -13.67 8.39 -12.52
CA SER A 37 -14.22 9.33 -13.50
C SER A 37 -14.29 8.75 -14.93
N GLY A 38 -13.68 7.58 -15.15
CA GLY A 38 -13.69 6.89 -16.43
C GLY A 38 -15.02 6.23 -16.73
N ALA A 39 -15.38 6.12 -18.04
CA ALA A 39 -16.59 5.44 -18.48
C ALA A 39 -16.51 3.91 -18.32
N ASP A 40 -15.30 3.36 -18.23
CA ASP A 40 -15.03 1.95 -18.01
C ASP A 40 -14.82 1.72 -16.50
N GLN A 41 -15.87 1.29 -15.82
CA GLN A 41 -15.75 0.82 -14.44
C GLN A 41 -14.93 -0.47 -14.44
N ALA A 42 -13.78 -0.42 -13.81
CA ALA A 42 -12.91 -1.58 -13.64
C ALA A 42 -13.45 -2.45 -12.51
N ASP A 43 -14.41 -3.34 -12.81
CA ASP A 43 -15.06 -4.21 -11.83
C ASP A 43 -14.10 -5.24 -11.18
N ASP A 44 -12.91 -5.39 -11.74
CA ASP A 44 -11.91 -6.36 -11.32
C ASP A 44 -10.74 -5.72 -10.55
N VAL A 45 -10.88 -4.48 -10.11
CA VAL A 45 -9.85 -3.76 -9.34
C VAL A 45 -10.13 -3.84 -7.85
N TYR A 46 -9.09 -4.17 -7.10
CA TYR A 46 -9.11 -4.21 -5.63
C TYR A 46 -8.19 -3.13 -5.07
N LEU A 47 -8.64 -2.49 -3.99
CA LEU A 47 -7.80 -1.61 -3.18
C LEU A 47 -7.37 -2.37 -1.93
N LEU A 48 -6.06 -2.47 -1.73
CA LEU A 48 -5.45 -3.02 -0.53
C LEU A 48 -4.94 -1.88 0.33
N MET A 49 -5.41 -1.79 1.56
CA MET A 49 -4.92 -0.85 2.57
C MET A 49 -4.14 -1.64 3.61
N MET A 50 -2.93 -1.20 3.92
CA MET A 50 -2.06 -1.98 4.78
C MET A 50 -1.17 -1.11 5.65
N ASP A 51 -0.76 -1.65 6.79
CA ASP A 51 0.26 -1.04 7.63
C ASP A 51 1.19 -2.09 8.25
N ALA A 52 2.34 -1.63 8.72
CA ALA A 52 3.35 -2.49 9.33
C ALA A 52 2.96 -2.84 10.78
N ASP A 53 2.86 -4.13 11.10
CA ASP A 53 2.58 -4.60 12.45
C ASP A 53 3.72 -4.22 13.40
N GLY A 54 3.38 -3.57 14.51
CA GLY A 54 4.33 -3.20 15.53
C GLY A 54 5.38 -2.18 15.09
N PHE A 55 5.10 -1.33 14.13
CA PHE A 55 6.05 -0.35 13.60
C PHE A 55 6.55 0.61 14.69
N LYS A 56 5.67 1.07 15.56
CA LYS A 56 6.07 1.90 16.72
C LYS A 56 7.10 1.19 17.58
N LEU A 57 6.92 -0.11 17.81
CA LEU A 57 7.86 -0.91 18.60
C LEU A 57 9.24 -1.01 17.91
N ILE A 58 9.25 -1.12 16.58
CA ILE A 58 10.50 -1.11 15.80
C ILE A 58 11.24 0.22 16.02
N ASN A 59 10.55 1.35 15.90
CA ASN A 59 11.13 2.67 16.16
C ASN A 59 11.64 2.80 17.59
N ASP A 60 10.83 2.40 18.57
CA ASP A 60 11.17 2.53 19.99
C ASP A 60 12.38 1.66 20.37
N ARG A 61 12.52 0.48 19.75
CA ARG A 61 13.56 -0.49 20.10
C ARG A 61 14.84 -0.33 19.29
N TYR A 62 14.73 -0.01 18.01
CA TYR A 62 15.86 0.04 17.07
C TYR A 62 16.18 1.44 16.56
N GLY A 63 15.34 2.43 16.86
CA GLY A 63 15.49 3.81 16.44
C GLY A 63 14.83 4.13 15.10
N HIS A 64 14.68 5.44 14.83
CA HIS A 64 13.98 5.92 13.64
C HIS A 64 14.71 5.62 12.34
N VAL A 65 16.04 5.56 12.35
CA VAL A 65 16.83 5.17 11.16
C VAL A 65 16.49 3.75 10.73
N GLU A 66 16.38 2.83 11.68
CA GLU A 66 15.98 1.45 11.40
C GLU A 66 14.50 1.36 11.02
N GLY A 67 13.64 2.19 11.62
CA GLY A 67 12.24 2.31 11.19
C GLY A 67 12.13 2.76 9.73
N ASP A 68 12.92 3.72 9.30
CA ASP A 68 12.99 4.16 7.90
C ASP A 68 13.50 3.04 6.99
N HIS A 69 14.49 2.28 7.44
CA HIS A 69 14.98 1.10 6.72
C HIS A 69 13.88 0.04 6.56
N ALA A 70 13.11 -0.21 7.63
CA ALA A 70 11.96 -1.13 7.56
C ALA A 70 10.95 -0.69 6.50
N LEU A 71 10.63 0.60 6.42
CA LEU A 71 9.73 1.15 5.39
C LEU A 71 10.31 0.96 3.98
N GLN A 72 11.61 1.11 3.80
CA GLN A 72 12.30 0.86 2.52
C GLN A 72 12.25 -0.62 2.12
N VAL A 73 12.42 -1.52 3.08
CA VAL A 73 12.32 -2.97 2.85
C VAL A 73 10.89 -3.35 2.44
N ILE A 74 9.89 -2.83 3.14
CA ILE A 74 8.48 -3.01 2.79
C ILE A 74 8.23 -2.53 1.36
N SER A 75 8.71 -1.34 1.02
CA SER A 75 8.52 -0.73 -0.30
C SER A 75 9.14 -1.55 -1.41
N ALA A 76 10.36 -2.04 -1.21
CA ALA A 76 11.05 -2.93 -2.16
C ALA A 76 10.27 -4.24 -2.36
N THR A 77 9.76 -4.82 -1.28
CA THR A 77 8.94 -6.03 -1.32
C THR A 77 7.64 -5.82 -2.10
N LEU A 78 6.92 -4.73 -1.83
CA LEU A 78 5.70 -4.40 -2.56
C LEU A 78 5.97 -4.19 -4.06
N LYS A 79 7.05 -3.51 -4.41
CA LYS A 79 7.47 -3.36 -5.81
C LYS A 79 7.72 -4.71 -6.47
N GLU A 80 8.45 -5.60 -5.81
CA GLU A 80 8.79 -6.92 -6.35
C GLU A 80 7.54 -7.78 -6.53
N VAL A 81 6.69 -7.88 -5.51
CA VAL A 81 5.54 -8.79 -5.50
C VAL A 81 4.38 -8.25 -6.34
N CYS A 82 4.09 -6.94 -6.29
CA CYS A 82 2.90 -6.35 -6.91
C CYS A 82 3.14 -5.83 -8.34
N SER A 83 4.36 -5.39 -8.68
CA SER A 83 4.66 -4.85 -10.01
C SER A 83 4.60 -5.89 -11.11
N ALA A 84 4.89 -7.16 -10.79
CA ALA A 84 4.81 -8.26 -11.75
C ALA A 84 3.41 -8.42 -12.34
N SER A 85 2.37 -8.07 -11.59
CA SER A 85 0.96 -8.10 -12.00
C SER A 85 0.39 -6.72 -12.34
N GLY A 86 1.25 -5.69 -12.46
CA GLY A 86 0.85 -4.34 -12.86
C GLY A 86 0.17 -3.52 -11.76
N GLY A 87 0.42 -3.83 -10.50
CA GLY A 87 -0.14 -3.10 -9.35
C GLY A 87 0.36 -1.66 -9.26
N PHE A 88 -0.57 -0.75 -8.91
CA PHE A 88 -0.22 0.62 -8.53
C PHE A 88 0.06 0.65 -7.03
N ILE A 89 1.24 1.12 -6.64
CA ILE A 89 1.71 1.07 -5.26
C ILE A 89 2.02 2.49 -4.78
N ALA A 90 1.52 2.85 -3.59
CA ALA A 90 1.80 4.14 -2.98
C ALA A 90 2.04 4.01 -1.48
N ARG A 91 2.83 4.92 -0.94
CA ARG A 91 2.90 5.16 0.49
C ARG A 91 1.83 6.19 0.86
N TYR A 92 0.87 5.78 1.69
CA TYR A 92 -0.27 6.62 2.05
C TYR A 92 0.05 7.59 3.19
N GLY A 93 0.82 7.15 4.15
CA GLY A 93 1.28 7.97 5.28
C GLY A 93 2.18 7.11 6.17
N GLY A 94 2.91 7.66 7.12
CA GLY A 94 3.70 6.94 8.12
C GLY A 94 4.15 5.52 7.72
N ASP A 95 3.54 4.52 8.32
CA ASP A 95 3.70 3.10 8.04
C ASP A 95 2.55 2.50 7.21
N GLU A 96 1.74 3.35 6.59
CA GLU A 96 0.59 2.96 5.78
C GLU A 96 0.92 2.94 4.29
N PHE A 97 0.51 1.86 3.62
CA PHE A 97 0.71 1.65 2.18
C PHE A 97 -0.61 1.27 1.52
N VAL A 98 -0.74 1.58 0.25
CA VAL A 98 -1.90 1.20 -0.57
C VAL A 98 -1.44 0.55 -1.85
N VAL A 99 -2.20 -0.44 -2.32
CA VAL A 99 -2.00 -1.10 -3.60
C VAL A 99 -3.34 -1.16 -4.32
N LEU A 100 -3.35 -0.76 -5.59
CA LEU A 100 -4.47 -1.02 -6.50
C LEU A 100 -4.07 -2.15 -7.43
N GLN A 101 -4.83 -3.23 -7.41
CA GLN A 101 -4.49 -4.46 -8.12
C GLN A 101 -5.69 -4.99 -8.89
N LYS A 102 -5.49 -5.29 -10.17
CA LYS A 102 -6.46 -6.06 -10.95
C LYS A 102 -6.34 -7.55 -10.60
N ALA A 103 -7.49 -8.19 -10.45
CA ALA A 103 -7.55 -9.62 -10.19
C ALA A 103 -8.85 -10.21 -10.75
N ALA A 104 -8.75 -11.34 -11.42
CA ALA A 104 -9.90 -12.05 -11.96
C ALA A 104 -10.78 -12.67 -10.87
N ALA A 105 -10.18 -13.02 -9.73
CA ALA A 105 -10.86 -13.64 -8.59
C ALA A 105 -10.30 -13.08 -7.27
N GLU A 106 -11.15 -13.06 -6.25
CA GLU A 106 -10.74 -12.67 -4.89
C GLU A 106 -9.57 -13.51 -4.37
N GLN A 107 -9.50 -14.79 -4.74
CA GLN A 107 -8.42 -15.67 -4.34
C GLN A 107 -7.04 -15.16 -4.78
N ASP A 108 -6.96 -14.49 -5.92
CA ASP A 108 -5.72 -13.89 -6.41
C ASP A 108 -5.24 -12.79 -5.46
N ILE A 109 -6.15 -12.06 -4.84
CA ILE A 109 -5.83 -11.01 -3.85
C ILE A 109 -5.41 -11.65 -2.52
N ILE A 110 -6.07 -12.69 -2.09
CA ILE A 110 -5.71 -13.47 -0.89
C ILE A 110 -4.29 -14.03 -1.05
N ASP A 111 -3.98 -14.59 -2.20
CA ASP A 111 -2.66 -15.12 -2.54
C ASP A 111 -1.60 -14.00 -2.57
N LEU A 112 -1.96 -12.85 -3.10
CA LEU A 112 -1.07 -11.67 -3.12
C LEU A 112 -0.73 -11.20 -1.71
N CYS A 113 -1.72 -11.11 -0.82
CA CYS A 113 -1.50 -10.75 0.59
C CYS A 113 -0.56 -11.74 1.28
N SER A 114 -0.73 -13.03 1.04
CA SER A 114 0.16 -14.08 1.56
C SER A 114 1.57 -13.93 0.98
N ALA A 115 1.70 -13.69 -0.32
CA ALA A 115 2.99 -13.52 -0.98
C ALA A 115 3.77 -12.32 -0.43
N ILE A 116 3.10 -11.21 -0.14
CA ILE A 116 3.72 -10.03 0.46
C ILE A 116 4.33 -10.41 1.82
N ASN A 117 3.57 -11.02 2.70
CA ASN A 117 4.04 -11.39 4.04
C ASN A 117 5.08 -12.50 4.02
N ASP A 118 4.97 -13.45 3.11
CA ASP A 118 5.98 -14.51 2.93
C ASP A 118 7.33 -13.92 2.51
N GLU A 119 7.32 -12.95 1.61
CA GLU A 119 8.55 -12.26 1.17
C GLU A 119 9.14 -11.38 2.28
N LEU A 120 8.30 -10.66 3.03
CA LEU A 120 8.73 -9.89 4.19
C LEU A 120 9.36 -10.76 5.27
N ALA A 121 8.85 -11.98 5.47
CA ALA A 121 9.40 -12.93 6.43
C ALA A 121 10.84 -13.39 6.07
N ARG A 122 11.23 -13.26 4.81
CA ARG A 122 12.59 -13.58 4.34
C ARG A 122 13.57 -12.41 4.48
N ALA A 123 13.09 -11.22 4.84
CA ALA A 123 13.96 -10.04 4.96
C ALA A 123 15.00 -10.23 6.08
N GLU A 124 16.24 -9.84 5.78
CA GLU A 124 17.34 -9.91 6.75
C GLU A 124 17.33 -8.66 7.65
N VAL A 125 16.42 -8.62 8.61
CA VAL A 125 16.26 -7.55 9.59
C VAL A 125 16.16 -8.17 11.00
N PRO A 126 16.57 -7.43 12.05
CA PRO A 126 16.61 -8.01 13.42
C PRO A 126 15.26 -8.05 14.12
N TYR A 127 14.16 -7.86 13.41
CA TYR A 127 12.79 -7.88 13.93
C TYR A 127 11.88 -8.61 12.94
N ALA A 128 10.71 -9.05 13.41
CA ALA A 128 9.68 -9.60 12.55
C ALA A 128 9.04 -8.46 11.74
N LEU A 129 9.02 -8.58 10.42
CA LEU A 129 8.43 -7.61 9.53
C LEU A 129 7.19 -8.21 8.88
N ARG A 130 6.03 -7.64 9.15
CA ARG A 130 4.74 -8.16 8.72
C ARG A 130 3.75 -7.03 8.51
N MET A 131 2.86 -7.20 7.53
CA MET A 131 1.78 -6.26 7.22
C MET A 131 0.42 -6.83 7.63
N SER A 132 -0.42 -5.99 8.20
CA SER A 132 -1.87 -6.22 8.24
C SER A 132 -2.46 -5.60 6.98
N ILE A 133 -3.30 -6.34 6.27
CA ILE A 133 -3.85 -5.95 4.97
C ILE A 133 -5.37 -6.11 5.00
N GLY A 134 -6.08 -5.01 4.69
CA GLY A 134 -7.51 -5.02 4.42
C GLY A 134 -7.73 -4.67 2.96
N TYR A 135 -8.67 -5.32 2.29
CA TYR A 135 -8.95 -5.03 0.89
C TYR A 135 -10.44 -4.89 0.63
N ALA A 136 -10.77 -4.14 -0.42
CA ALA A 136 -12.12 -3.96 -0.93
C ALA A 136 -12.09 -3.92 -2.45
N ARG A 137 -13.17 -4.38 -3.08
CA ARG A 137 -13.30 -4.42 -4.52
C ARG A 137 -14.04 -3.20 -5.05
N VAL A 138 -13.54 -2.63 -6.15
CA VAL A 138 -14.28 -1.63 -6.91
C VAL A 138 -15.54 -2.29 -7.49
N GLY A 139 -16.69 -1.66 -7.35
CA GLY A 139 -17.95 -2.17 -7.87
C GLY A 139 -18.86 -2.83 -6.84
N ASP A 140 -18.39 -3.16 -5.65
CA ASP A 140 -19.21 -3.75 -4.57
C ASP A 140 -20.00 -2.65 -3.82
N SER A 141 -20.98 -2.07 -4.48
CA SER A 141 -21.84 -0.99 -3.91
C SER A 141 -21.06 0.26 -3.49
N VAL A 142 -20.00 0.58 -4.22
CA VAL A 142 -19.11 1.70 -3.92
C VAL A 142 -19.27 2.77 -4.99
N ASP A 143 -19.85 3.91 -4.62
CA ASP A 143 -20.13 5.01 -5.56
C ASP A 143 -18.93 5.97 -5.73
N THR A 144 -18.08 6.10 -4.69
CA THR A 144 -16.94 7.01 -4.70
C THR A 144 -15.66 6.30 -4.27
N TRP A 145 -14.51 6.86 -4.66
CA TRP A 145 -13.22 6.32 -4.23
C TRP A 145 -13.02 6.45 -2.71
N GLN A 146 -13.62 7.47 -2.07
CA GLN A 146 -13.59 7.61 -0.62
C GLN A 146 -14.35 6.46 0.07
N ASP A 147 -15.45 5.99 -0.51
CA ASP A 147 -16.19 4.83 0.00
C ASP A 147 -15.36 3.55 -0.11
N LEU A 148 -14.64 3.38 -1.22
CA LEU A 148 -13.73 2.26 -1.41
C LEU A 148 -12.61 2.27 -0.36
N LEU A 149 -12.02 3.44 -0.12
CA LEU A 149 -10.98 3.62 0.87
C LEU A 149 -11.49 3.27 2.28
N ARG A 150 -12.69 3.76 2.63
CA ARG A 150 -13.32 3.43 3.92
C ARG A 150 -13.60 1.94 4.07
N ALA A 151 -14.04 1.28 3.00
CA ALA A 151 -14.30 -0.17 3.03
C ALA A 151 -13.01 -0.97 3.26
N ALA A 152 -11.94 -0.63 2.57
CA ALA A 152 -10.63 -1.28 2.77
C ALA A 152 -10.05 -1.00 4.16
N ASP A 153 -10.19 0.22 4.65
CA ASP A 153 -9.75 0.62 6.00
C ASP A 153 -10.53 -0.11 7.10
N ALA A 154 -11.84 -0.28 6.93
CA ALA A 154 -12.67 -1.05 7.86
C ALA A 154 -12.23 -2.52 7.93
N GLU A 155 -11.89 -3.11 6.77
CA GLU A 155 -11.36 -4.48 6.72
C GLU A 155 -9.97 -4.58 7.38
N LEU A 156 -9.11 -3.58 7.18
CA LEU A 156 -7.82 -3.51 7.87
C LEU A 156 -7.99 -3.47 9.39
N TYR A 157 -8.91 -2.65 9.86
CA TYR A 157 -9.25 -2.57 11.29
C TYR A 157 -9.70 -3.92 11.84
N ARG A 158 -10.57 -4.61 11.10
CA ARG A 158 -11.05 -5.96 11.46
C ARG A 158 -9.90 -6.97 11.56
N VAL A 159 -8.99 -6.96 10.58
CA VAL A 159 -7.81 -7.84 10.56
C VAL A 159 -6.92 -7.59 11.78
N LYS A 160 -6.67 -6.34 12.10
CA LYS A 160 -5.89 -5.96 13.29
C LYS A 160 -6.56 -6.40 14.60
N ALA A 161 -7.88 -6.24 14.70
CA ALA A 161 -8.64 -6.65 15.87
C ALA A 161 -8.57 -8.16 16.08
N GLU A 162 -8.65 -8.96 15.01
CA GLU A 162 -8.50 -10.41 15.06
C GLU A 162 -7.09 -10.84 15.50
N LYS A 163 -6.06 -10.20 14.97
CA LYS A 163 -4.67 -10.43 15.39
C LYS A 163 -4.47 -10.16 16.88
N LYS A 164 -5.03 -9.07 17.38
CA LYS A 164 -4.95 -8.69 18.78
C LYS A 164 -5.62 -9.73 19.68
N LYS A 165 -6.78 -10.29 19.27
CA LYS A 165 -7.48 -11.38 20.00
C LYS A 165 -6.66 -12.66 19.99
N ALA A 166 -5.95 -12.97 18.92
CA ALA A 166 -5.10 -14.15 18.80
C ALA A 166 -3.75 -14.01 19.53
N GLY A 167 -3.44 -12.84 20.10
CA GLY A 167 -2.17 -12.58 20.77
C GLY A 167 -0.99 -12.38 19.82
N VAL A 168 -1.29 -11.99 18.61
CA VAL A 168 -0.27 -11.81 17.56
C VAL A 168 0.09 -10.34 17.36
#